data_a6fb5274632b5a1008d63794edb268c4
#
_entry.id   a6fb5274632b5a1008d63794edb268c4
#
_cell.length_a   1.000
_cell.length_b   1.000
_cell.length_c   1.000
_cell.angle_alpha   90.00
_cell.angle_beta   90.00
_cell.angle_gamma   90.00
#
_symmetry.space_group_name_H-M   'P 1'
#
loop_
_entity.id
_entity.type
_entity.pdbx_description
1 polymer ?
#
loop_
_entity_poly.entity_id
_entity_poly.type
_entity_poly.pdbx_seq_one_letter_code
_entity_poly.pdbx_strand_id
1 'polypeptide(L)'
;MENRNEVFVWIPERLPAEPVPMVLALNCTNGNPQAEVKTNGWDALCAEENFIVIAPEYRDNASYEETDYLRSVIEQAVSRYPVDPGRVYATGFSNGGAAAIALASEHPEMLAGISAAGWLVEARNTEGLPMPFQVLKGTDEFTVRNGQGDTELSEDEKKALKTLLEMNRMQAGETDYHAVPCWGYRPDRQESIRPEYRDYQYYGGNGIPRNNVEWQISDYFREGYEAPFAQLVLIEGAQHTPHDYHARIAWDFFSRFSRNTDGTISERK
;
A
#
# COMPACT_ATOMS: atom_id res chain seq x y z
N MET A 1 17.39 -24.50 -5.39
CA MET A 1 16.04 -23.90 -5.26
C MET A 1 15.74 -23.92 -3.78
N GLU A 2 15.82 -22.76 -3.13
CA GLU A 2 15.44 -22.65 -1.73
C GLU A 2 13.94 -22.94 -1.62
N ASN A 3 13.56 -23.73 -0.63
CA ASN A 3 12.16 -24.09 -0.38
C ASN A 3 11.39 -22.86 0.07
N ARG A 4 10.76 -22.17 -0.86
CA ARG A 4 9.75 -21.16 -0.60
C ARG A 4 8.44 -21.87 -0.45
N ASN A 5 7.97 -22.05 0.73
CA ASN A 5 6.79 -22.88 0.89
C ASN A 5 5.84 -22.45 1.98
N GLU A 6 6.13 -21.35 2.70
CA GLU A 6 5.22 -20.95 3.74
C GLU A 6 4.37 -19.77 3.29
N VAL A 7 3.06 -19.95 3.41
CA VAL A 7 2.05 -18.91 3.23
C VAL A 7 1.26 -18.85 4.52
N PHE A 8 1.40 -17.74 5.22
CA PHE A 8 0.71 -17.50 6.49
C PHE A 8 -0.65 -16.88 6.24
N VAL A 9 -1.63 -17.30 7.04
CA VAL A 9 -3.03 -16.90 6.88
C VAL A 9 -3.61 -16.48 8.22
N TRP A 10 -4.23 -15.30 8.26
CA TRP A 10 -5.03 -14.85 9.40
C TRP A 10 -6.49 -14.78 8.97
N ILE A 11 -7.32 -15.48 9.70
CA ILE A 11 -8.76 -15.57 9.46
C ILE A 11 -9.48 -15.13 10.74
N PRO A 12 -10.40 -14.18 10.70
CA PRO A 12 -11.24 -13.83 11.85
C PRO A 12 -11.96 -15.05 12.42
N GLU A 13 -12.11 -15.10 13.75
CA GLU A 13 -12.81 -16.22 14.42
C GLU A 13 -14.26 -16.42 13.90
N ARG A 14 -14.86 -15.32 13.46
CA ARG A 14 -16.24 -15.33 12.91
C ARG A 14 -16.25 -14.56 11.60
N LEU A 15 -16.34 -15.27 10.51
CA LEU A 15 -16.60 -14.69 9.20
C LEU A 15 -18.10 -14.55 8.95
N PRO A 16 -18.54 -13.51 8.23
CA PRO A 16 -19.90 -13.42 7.71
C PRO A 16 -20.18 -14.59 6.73
N ALA A 17 -21.45 -14.82 6.40
CA ALA A 17 -21.82 -15.84 5.42
C ALA A 17 -21.40 -15.48 3.99
N GLU A 18 -21.29 -14.17 3.71
CA GLU A 18 -20.88 -13.65 2.42
C GLU A 18 -19.35 -13.64 2.29
N PRO A 19 -18.82 -13.78 1.07
CA PRO A 19 -17.37 -13.66 0.83
C PRO A 19 -16.79 -12.34 1.33
N VAL A 20 -15.59 -12.41 1.93
CA VAL A 20 -14.92 -11.29 2.59
C VAL A 20 -13.75 -10.76 1.77
N PRO A 21 -13.31 -9.52 1.99
CA PRO A 21 -12.07 -9.01 1.39
C PRO A 21 -10.85 -9.83 1.79
N MET A 22 -9.79 -9.71 0.98
CA MET A 22 -8.47 -10.27 1.26
C MET A 22 -7.39 -9.20 1.11
N VAL A 23 -6.45 -9.20 2.03
CA VAL A 23 -5.23 -8.38 1.95
C VAL A 23 -4.03 -9.28 1.80
N LEU A 24 -3.28 -9.11 0.71
CA LEU A 24 -1.96 -9.69 0.50
C LEU A 24 -0.93 -8.75 1.15
N ALA A 25 -0.35 -9.17 2.28
CA ALA A 25 0.62 -8.39 3.04
C ALA A 25 2.04 -8.89 2.75
N LEU A 26 2.87 -8.01 2.17
CA LEU A 26 4.21 -8.33 1.67
C LEU A 26 5.27 -7.74 2.59
N ASN A 27 6.21 -8.57 3.04
CA ASN A 27 7.25 -8.19 4.01
C ASN A 27 8.39 -7.36 3.38
N CYS A 28 9.10 -6.64 4.22
CA CYS A 28 10.32 -5.93 3.84
C CYS A 28 11.49 -6.89 3.56
N THR A 29 12.61 -6.37 3.04
CA THR A 29 13.85 -7.13 2.80
C THR A 29 14.32 -7.84 4.07
N ASN A 30 14.63 -9.14 3.97
CA ASN A 30 14.98 -10.01 5.08
C ASN A 30 13.90 -10.05 6.19
N GLY A 31 12.69 -9.61 5.87
CA GLY A 31 11.57 -9.61 6.82
C GLY A 31 10.98 -11.01 7.00
N ASN A 32 10.32 -11.19 8.14
CA ASN A 32 9.52 -12.38 8.39
C ASN A 32 8.04 -12.02 8.15
N PRO A 33 7.31 -12.71 7.27
CA PRO A 33 5.93 -12.38 6.93
C PRO A 33 5.00 -12.29 8.15
N GLN A 34 5.15 -13.19 9.12
CA GLN A 34 4.33 -13.18 10.33
C GLN A 34 4.62 -11.97 11.23
N ALA A 35 5.91 -11.61 11.37
CA ALA A 35 6.31 -10.46 12.16
C ALA A 35 5.82 -9.17 11.49
N GLU A 36 5.92 -9.09 10.16
CA GLU A 36 5.49 -7.93 9.37
C GLU A 36 3.98 -7.67 9.52
N VAL A 37 3.15 -8.72 9.42
CA VAL A 37 1.69 -8.62 9.62
C VAL A 37 1.36 -8.03 10.98
N LYS A 38 2.05 -8.47 12.04
CA LYS A 38 1.86 -7.95 13.40
C LYS A 38 2.37 -6.52 13.57
N THR A 39 3.57 -6.25 13.05
CA THR A 39 4.19 -4.92 13.17
C THR A 39 3.39 -3.84 12.46
N ASN A 40 2.78 -4.18 11.34
CA ASN A 40 1.92 -3.26 10.57
C ASN A 40 0.46 -3.21 11.08
N GLY A 41 0.08 -4.05 12.05
CA GLY A 41 -1.26 -4.07 12.65
C GLY A 41 -2.33 -4.84 11.86
N TRP A 42 -1.95 -5.63 10.86
CA TRP A 42 -2.88 -6.36 10.01
C TRP A 42 -3.63 -7.47 10.74
N ASP A 43 -2.99 -8.13 11.70
CA ASP A 43 -3.62 -9.21 12.48
C ASP A 43 -4.77 -8.71 13.36
N ALA A 44 -4.60 -7.57 14.02
CA ALA A 44 -5.65 -6.94 14.81
C ALA A 44 -6.77 -6.41 13.93
N LEU A 45 -6.40 -5.72 12.84
CA LEU A 45 -7.36 -5.08 11.95
C LEU A 45 -8.24 -6.09 11.19
N CYS A 46 -7.68 -7.24 10.79
CA CYS A 46 -8.45 -8.25 10.08
C CYS A 46 -9.60 -8.82 10.94
N ALA A 47 -9.39 -8.94 12.24
CA ALA A 47 -10.41 -9.38 13.17
C ALA A 47 -11.50 -8.31 13.39
N GLU A 48 -11.13 -7.04 13.39
CA GLU A 48 -12.04 -5.90 13.54
C GLU A 48 -12.93 -5.70 12.30
N GLU A 49 -12.32 -5.73 11.11
CA GLU A 49 -12.96 -5.37 9.84
C GLU A 49 -13.48 -6.58 9.04
N ASN A 50 -13.27 -7.80 9.53
CA ASN A 50 -13.72 -9.06 8.90
C ASN A 50 -13.17 -9.28 7.48
N PHE A 51 -11.86 -9.27 7.33
CA PHE A 51 -11.17 -9.68 6.11
C PHE A 51 -10.11 -10.76 6.39
N ILE A 52 -9.58 -11.38 5.36
CA ILE A 52 -8.51 -12.40 5.46
C ILE A 52 -7.18 -11.74 5.09
N VAL A 53 -6.12 -12.04 5.86
CA VAL A 53 -4.75 -11.64 5.52
C VAL A 53 -3.97 -12.85 5.04
N ILE A 54 -3.29 -12.69 3.91
CA ILE A 54 -2.37 -13.68 3.34
C ILE A 54 -0.98 -13.04 3.29
N ALA A 55 0.02 -13.70 3.86
CA ALA A 55 1.40 -13.24 3.86
C ALA A 55 2.33 -14.39 3.42
N PRO A 56 2.74 -14.40 2.14
CA PRO A 56 3.65 -15.41 1.61
C PRO A 56 5.11 -15.08 1.89
N GLU A 57 5.95 -16.10 2.01
CA GLU A 57 7.39 -15.94 1.80
C GLU A 57 7.67 -15.75 0.31
N TYR A 58 8.45 -14.73 -0.02
CA TYR A 58 8.89 -14.46 -1.39
C TYR A 58 10.33 -13.92 -1.41
N ARG A 59 10.97 -13.85 -2.59
CA ARG A 59 12.37 -13.42 -2.68
C ARG A 59 12.52 -11.91 -2.51
N ASP A 60 13.48 -11.54 -1.68
CA ASP A 60 13.89 -10.14 -1.52
C ASP A 60 14.44 -9.57 -2.83
N ASN A 61 14.16 -8.29 -3.06
CA ASN A 61 14.67 -7.51 -4.20
C ASN A 61 14.37 -8.13 -5.58
N ALA A 62 13.33 -8.96 -5.65
CA ALA A 62 12.90 -9.63 -6.87
C ALA A 62 11.44 -9.29 -7.20
N SER A 63 11.04 -8.02 -7.01
CA SER A 63 9.64 -7.59 -7.06
C SER A 63 8.93 -8.03 -8.35
N TYR A 64 9.56 -7.86 -9.50
CA TYR A 64 8.98 -8.23 -10.78
C TYR A 64 9.11 -9.73 -11.11
N GLU A 65 10.15 -10.39 -10.63
CA GLU A 65 10.38 -11.83 -10.82
C GLU A 65 9.46 -12.70 -9.95
N GLU A 66 8.77 -12.09 -8.96
CA GLU A 66 7.86 -12.79 -8.05
C GLU A 66 6.38 -12.57 -8.39
N THR A 67 6.04 -11.72 -9.35
CA THR A 67 4.64 -11.36 -9.63
C THR A 67 3.77 -12.58 -10.01
N ASP A 68 4.27 -13.50 -10.83
CA ASP A 68 3.56 -14.74 -11.17
C ASP A 68 3.37 -15.67 -9.96
N TYR A 69 4.35 -15.73 -9.07
CA TYR A 69 4.21 -16.47 -7.81
C TYR A 69 3.15 -15.83 -6.91
N LEU A 70 3.20 -14.51 -6.70
CA LEU A 70 2.22 -13.78 -5.89
C LEU A 70 0.80 -13.90 -6.48
N ARG A 71 0.65 -13.85 -7.80
CA ARG A 71 -0.60 -14.16 -8.48
C ARG A 71 -1.11 -15.55 -8.10
N SER A 72 -0.25 -16.57 -8.19
CA SER A 72 -0.63 -17.95 -7.85
C SER A 72 -1.08 -18.10 -6.38
N VAL A 73 -0.48 -17.32 -5.47
CA VAL A 73 -0.90 -17.26 -4.06
C VAL A 73 -2.31 -16.69 -3.92
N ILE A 74 -2.62 -15.61 -4.64
CA ILE A 74 -3.97 -15.03 -4.67
C ILE A 74 -4.99 -16.05 -5.22
N GLU A 75 -4.71 -16.67 -6.36
CA GLU A 75 -5.60 -17.68 -6.97
C GLU A 75 -5.89 -18.86 -6.01
N GLN A 76 -4.85 -19.35 -5.32
CA GLN A 76 -5.02 -20.40 -4.32
C GLN A 76 -5.84 -19.93 -3.12
N ALA A 77 -5.62 -18.70 -2.64
CA ALA A 77 -6.37 -18.13 -1.52
C ALA A 77 -7.86 -17.99 -1.88
N VAL A 78 -8.18 -17.41 -3.03
CA VAL A 78 -9.55 -17.27 -3.54
C VAL A 78 -10.24 -18.63 -3.71
N SER A 79 -9.50 -19.66 -4.14
CA SER A 79 -10.05 -21.02 -4.29
C SER A 79 -10.29 -21.73 -2.95
N ARG A 80 -9.51 -21.41 -1.93
CA ARG A 80 -9.46 -22.17 -0.66
C ARG A 80 -10.26 -21.54 0.47
N TYR A 81 -10.43 -20.23 0.45
CA TYR A 81 -11.09 -19.44 1.49
C TYR A 81 -12.28 -18.66 0.93
N PRO A 82 -13.24 -18.22 1.76
CA PRO A 82 -14.39 -17.44 1.32
C PRO A 82 -13.98 -15.99 0.98
N VAL A 83 -13.08 -15.82 0.05
CA VAL A 83 -12.59 -14.53 -0.44
C VAL A 83 -13.50 -14.01 -1.55
N ASP A 84 -13.86 -12.73 -1.48
CA ASP A 84 -14.45 -12.00 -2.59
C ASP A 84 -13.35 -11.62 -3.61
N PRO A 85 -13.31 -12.22 -4.80
CA PRO A 85 -12.27 -11.96 -5.77
C PRO A 85 -12.26 -10.51 -6.29
N GLY A 86 -13.38 -9.79 -6.14
CA GLY A 86 -13.46 -8.36 -6.45
C GLY A 86 -12.88 -7.45 -5.36
N ARG A 87 -12.50 -8.00 -4.20
CA ARG A 87 -11.96 -7.24 -3.07
C ARG A 87 -10.64 -7.81 -2.56
N VAL A 88 -9.69 -7.96 -3.48
CA VAL A 88 -8.33 -8.36 -3.18
C VAL A 88 -7.44 -7.12 -3.25
N TYR A 89 -6.67 -6.88 -2.19
CA TYR A 89 -5.78 -5.73 -2.07
C TYR A 89 -4.37 -6.20 -1.78
N ALA A 90 -3.36 -5.45 -2.24
CA ALA A 90 -1.97 -5.74 -1.93
C ALA A 90 -1.31 -4.56 -1.21
N THR A 91 -0.48 -4.88 -0.25
CA THR A 91 0.26 -3.88 0.53
C THR A 91 1.60 -4.42 0.98
N GLY A 92 2.49 -3.53 1.37
CA GLY A 92 3.76 -3.90 1.98
C GLY A 92 4.64 -2.71 2.30
N PHE A 93 5.65 -2.97 3.10
CA PHE A 93 6.65 -1.98 3.49
C PHE A 93 7.98 -2.25 2.79
N SER A 94 8.68 -1.20 2.36
CA SER A 94 9.99 -1.27 1.70
C SER A 94 9.96 -2.20 0.47
N ASN A 95 10.70 -3.29 0.46
CA ASN A 95 10.63 -4.31 -0.60
C ASN A 95 9.20 -4.82 -0.86
N GLY A 96 8.38 -4.93 0.19
CA GLY A 96 6.97 -5.30 0.08
C GLY A 96 6.12 -4.26 -0.65
N GLY A 97 6.40 -2.98 -0.43
CA GLY A 97 5.78 -1.88 -1.19
C GLY A 97 6.13 -1.96 -2.68
N ALA A 98 7.40 -2.18 -2.98
CA ALA A 98 7.87 -2.39 -4.35
C ALA A 98 7.21 -3.62 -5.02
N ALA A 99 7.07 -4.73 -4.27
CA ALA A 99 6.42 -5.94 -4.77
C ALA A 99 4.91 -5.74 -5.02
N ALA A 100 4.22 -4.96 -4.18
CA ALA A 100 2.81 -4.60 -4.40
C ALA A 100 2.62 -3.77 -5.68
N ILE A 101 3.52 -2.81 -5.95
CA ILE A 101 3.50 -2.03 -7.20
C ILE A 101 3.79 -2.93 -8.41
N ALA A 102 4.80 -3.80 -8.32
CA ALA A 102 5.14 -4.72 -9.40
C ALA A 102 3.96 -5.66 -9.74
N LEU A 103 3.32 -6.23 -8.71
CA LEU A 103 2.15 -7.09 -8.87
C LEU A 103 0.99 -6.33 -9.54
N ALA A 104 0.70 -5.10 -9.09
CA ALA A 104 -0.35 -4.26 -9.70
C ALA A 104 -0.04 -3.88 -11.15
N SER A 105 1.23 -3.76 -11.51
CA SER A 105 1.69 -3.46 -12.86
C SER A 105 1.52 -4.65 -13.81
N GLU A 106 1.84 -5.87 -13.36
CA GLU A 106 1.83 -7.06 -14.21
C GLU A 106 0.49 -7.81 -14.19
N HIS A 107 -0.22 -7.78 -13.04
CA HIS A 107 -1.48 -8.50 -12.82
C HIS A 107 -2.56 -7.60 -12.20
N PRO A 108 -2.89 -6.45 -12.83
CA PRO A 108 -3.86 -5.50 -12.27
C PRO A 108 -5.26 -6.10 -12.13
N GLU A 109 -5.62 -7.10 -12.93
CA GLU A 109 -6.91 -7.79 -12.89
C GLU A 109 -7.16 -8.51 -11.57
N MET A 110 -6.10 -8.85 -10.83
CA MET A 110 -6.20 -9.56 -9.56
C MET A 110 -6.50 -8.66 -8.36
N LEU A 111 -6.37 -7.35 -8.52
CA LEU A 111 -6.36 -6.41 -7.40
C LEU A 111 -7.43 -5.31 -7.56
N ALA A 112 -8.03 -4.90 -6.46
CA ALA A 112 -8.94 -3.75 -6.39
C ALA A 112 -8.26 -2.46 -5.89
N GLY A 113 -7.05 -2.55 -5.34
CA GLY A 113 -6.26 -1.42 -4.88
C GLY A 113 -4.96 -1.87 -4.23
N ILE A 114 -4.00 -0.93 -4.12
CA ILE A 114 -2.72 -1.16 -3.45
C ILE A 114 -2.38 -0.03 -2.47
N SER A 115 -1.56 -0.37 -1.46
CA SER A 115 -0.91 0.62 -0.60
C SER A 115 0.55 0.25 -0.43
N ALA A 116 1.46 1.10 -0.92
CA ALA A 116 2.89 0.88 -0.87
C ALA A 116 3.53 1.84 0.14
N ALA A 117 4.25 1.30 1.13
CA ALA A 117 4.95 2.08 2.13
C ALA A 117 6.47 1.99 1.96
N GLY A 118 7.14 3.12 2.08
CA GLY A 118 8.59 3.24 2.13
C GLY A 118 9.28 3.24 0.77
N TRP A 119 9.20 2.18 -0.03
CA TRP A 119 9.92 2.08 -1.30
C TRP A 119 8.99 2.00 -2.51
N LEU A 120 9.31 2.77 -3.54
CA LEU A 120 8.59 2.83 -4.80
C LEU A 120 9.45 2.26 -5.93
N VAL A 121 8.81 1.55 -6.86
CA VAL A 121 9.39 1.11 -8.13
C VAL A 121 8.52 1.58 -9.29
N GLU A 122 9.13 1.75 -10.47
CA GLU A 122 8.38 2.11 -11.66
C GLU A 122 7.38 1.03 -12.06
N ALA A 123 6.14 1.42 -12.35
CA ALA A 123 5.18 0.54 -12.98
C ALA A 123 5.58 0.31 -14.45
N ARG A 124 5.67 -0.95 -14.86
CA ARG A 124 6.10 -1.32 -16.22
C ARG A 124 4.98 -1.30 -17.24
N ASN A 125 3.76 -1.64 -16.80
CA ASN A 125 2.58 -1.67 -17.67
C ASN A 125 1.66 -0.48 -17.37
N THR A 126 1.92 0.65 -18.04
CA THR A 126 1.12 1.87 -17.86
C THR A 126 -0.15 1.92 -18.73
N GLU A 127 -0.34 0.95 -19.64
CA GLU A 127 -1.53 0.82 -20.49
C GLU A 127 -2.54 -0.20 -19.94
N GLY A 128 -2.24 -0.81 -18.79
CA GLY A 128 -3.07 -1.81 -18.14
C GLY A 128 -4.38 -1.28 -17.56
N LEU A 129 -5.02 -2.11 -16.76
CA LEU A 129 -6.23 -1.74 -16.02
C LEU A 129 -5.89 -0.73 -14.92
N PRO A 130 -6.73 0.28 -14.72
CA PRO A 130 -6.53 1.25 -13.64
C PRO A 130 -6.54 0.56 -12.27
N MET A 131 -5.70 1.08 -11.35
CA MET A 131 -5.50 0.57 -10.02
C MET A 131 -5.50 1.71 -9.01
N PRO A 132 -6.49 1.80 -8.11
CA PRO A 132 -6.40 2.72 -6.98
C PRO A 132 -5.12 2.47 -6.20
N PHE A 133 -4.34 3.51 -5.92
CA PHE A 133 -3.09 3.34 -5.20
C PHE A 133 -2.87 4.39 -4.11
N GLN A 134 -2.24 3.95 -3.03
CA GLN A 134 -1.78 4.81 -1.95
C GLN A 134 -0.27 4.62 -1.78
N VAL A 135 0.42 5.72 -1.46
CA VAL A 135 1.84 5.71 -1.09
C VAL A 135 2.00 6.34 0.29
N LEU A 136 2.73 5.67 1.16
CA LEU A 136 3.08 6.16 2.50
C LEU A 136 4.58 6.37 2.61
N LYS A 137 4.98 7.56 3.10
CA LYS A 137 6.38 7.90 3.37
C LYS A 137 6.51 8.64 4.70
N GLY A 138 7.64 8.46 5.37
CA GLY A 138 8.01 9.26 6.53
C GLY A 138 8.93 10.41 6.17
N THR A 139 8.81 11.56 6.85
CA THR A 139 9.70 12.71 6.60
C THR A 139 11.14 12.44 7.01
N ASP A 140 11.37 11.45 7.88
CA ASP A 140 12.70 11.07 8.36
C ASP A 140 13.27 9.83 7.64
N GLU A 141 12.61 9.39 6.58
CA GLU A 141 13.18 8.41 5.67
C GLU A 141 14.34 9.03 4.87
N PHE A 142 15.42 8.25 4.67
CA PHE A 142 16.64 8.75 4.00
C PHE A 142 16.40 9.20 2.54
N THR A 143 15.31 8.74 1.93
CA THR A 143 14.94 9.09 0.54
C THR A 143 14.11 10.36 0.43
N VAL A 144 13.73 10.99 1.55
CA VAL A 144 12.77 12.11 1.56
C VAL A 144 13.43 13.43 1.96
N ARG A 145 14.63 13.42 2.56
CA ARG A 145 15.36 14.64 2.93
C ARG A 145 16.56 14.89 2.04
N ASN A 146 16.59 16.07 1.41
CA ASN A 146 17.79 16.53 0.72
C ASN A 146 18.81 17.12 1.72
N GLY A 147 20.02 17.41 1.24
CA GLY A 147 21.09 17.99 2.06
C GLY A 147 20.80 19.40 2.58
N GLN A 148 19.68 20.01 2.22
CA GLN A 148 19.24 21.35 2.66
C GLN A 148 18.14 21.29 3.72
N GLY A 149 17.70 20.07 4.11
CA GLY A 149 16.68 19.86 5.12
C GLY A 149 15.25 19.84 4.58
N ASP A 150 15.06 20.01 3.27
CA ASP A 150 13.75 19.93 2.64
C ASP A 150 13.35 18.47 2.40
N THR A 151 12.07 18.20 2.47
CA THR A 151 11.51 16.87 2.17
C THR A 151 11.39 16.70 0.66
N GLU A 152 12.06 15.70 0.11
CA GLU A 152 12.12 15.45 -1.33
C GLU A 152 12.22 13.94 -1.64
N LEU A 153 11.49 13.49 -2.65
CA LEU A 153 11.69 12.16 -3.23
C LEU A 153 12.99 12.11 -4.06
N SER A 154 13.63 10.96 -4.09
CA SER A 154 14.69 10.70 -5.06
C SER A 154 14.15 10.76 -6.50
N GLU A 155 15.04 10.97 -7.48
CA GLU A 155 14.64 11.00 -8.90
C GLU A 155 13.98 9.67 -9.36
N ASP A 156 14.46 8.53 -8.83
CA ASP A 156 13.87 7.22 -9.13
C ASP A 156 12.46 7.09 -8.56
N GLU A 157 12.21 7.60 -7.35
CA GLU A 157 10.89 7.60 -6.74
C GLU A 157 9.93 8.57 -7.42
N LYS A 158 10.40 9.75 -7.84
CA LYS A 158 9.61 10.67 -8.66
C LYS A 158 9.17 10.01 -9.96
N LYS A 159 10.07 9.28 -10.60
CA LYS A 159 9.78 8.53 -11.82
C LYS A 159 8.80 7.39 -11.56
N ALA A 160 8.96 6.65 -10.47
CA ALA A 160 8.04 5.60 -10.04
C ALA A 160 6.62 6.16 -9.82
N LEU A 161 6.52 7.28 -9.10
CA LEU A 161 5.24 7.95 -8.88
C LEU A 161 4.59 8.40 -10.19
N LYS A 162 5.39 8.95 -11.11
CA LYS A 162 4.91 9.32 -12.44
C LYS A 162 4.29 8.13 -13.17
N THR A 163 4.96 6.97 -13.19
CA THR A 163 4.43 5.77 -13.87
C THR A 163 3.15 5.23 -13.20
N LEU A 164 3.01 5.36 -11.88
CA LEU A 164 1.77 5.02 -11.18
C LEU A 164 0.61 5.94 -11.56
N LEU A 165 0.87 7.26 -11.70
CA LEU A 165 -0.14 8.20 -12.17
C LEU A 165 -0.53 7.94 -13.63
N GLU A 166 0.44 7.66 -14.51
CA GLU A 166 0.22 7.32 -15.91
C GLU A 166 -0.60 6.04 -16.08
N MET A 167 -0.29 4.98 -15.31
CA MET A 167 -1.06 3.73 -15.28
C MET A 167 -2.54 3.99 -14.97
N ASN A 168 -2.80 4.99 -14.15
CA ASN A 168 -4.16 5.38 -13.77
C ASN A 168 -4.77 6.46 -14.69
N ARG A 169 -4.07 6.84 -15.76
CA ARG A 169 -4.50 7.91 -16.67
C ARG A 169 -4.81 9.21 -15.95
N MET A 170 -4.04 9.48 -14.89
CA MET A 170 -4.16 10.69 -14.09
C MET A 170 -3.11 11.70 -14.55
N GLN A 171 -3.58 12.91 -14.88
CA GLN A 171 -2.72 14.02 -15.24
C GLN A 171 -2.57 14.94 -14.02
N ALA A 172 -1.60 14.64 -13.18
CA ALA A 172 -1.20 15.60 -12.17
C ALA A 172 -0.16 16.55 -12.79
N GLY A 173 -0.40 17.84 -12.68
CA GLY A 173 0.57 18.85 -13.14
C GLY A 173 1.82 18.80 -12.24
N GLU A 174 3.00 18.74 -12.85
CA GLU A 174 4.26 18.91 -12.11
C GLU A 174 4.27 20.27 -11.40
N THR A 175 4.69 20.30 -10.15
CA THR A 175 4.80 21.50 -9.35
C THR A 175 6.19 21.63 -8.74
N ASP A 176 6.54 22.85 -8.33
CA ASP A 176 7.65 23.03 -7.43
C ASP A 176 7.33 22.31 -6.10
N TYR A 177 8.15 21.34 -5.71
CA TYR A 177 7.95 20.54 -4.51
C TYR A 177 8.04 21.37 -3.21
N HIS A 178 8.58 22.58 -3.24
CA HIS A 178 8.54 23.52 -2.13
C HIS A 178 7.11 24.04 -1.85
N ALA A 179 6.25 24.04 -2.85
CA ALA A 179 4.85 24.46 -2.70
C ALA A 179 3.92 23.31 -2.29
N VAL A 180 4.31 22.05 -2.62
CA VAL A 180 3.57 20.84 -2.28
C VAL A 180 4.55 19.81 -1.70
N PRO A 181 4.34 19.29 -0.49
CA PRO A 181 5.33 18.45 0.16
C PRO A 181 5.80 17.30 -0.74
N CYS A 182 7.08 17.26 -0.99
CA CYS A 182 7.95 16.27 -1.62
C CYS A 182 7.47 15.52 -2.89
N TRP A 183 6.19 15.50 -3.20
CA TRP A 183 5.63 14.62 -4.23
C TRP A 183 5.89 15.08 -5.67
N GLY A 184 6.12 16.39 -5.88
CA GLY A 184 6.36 16.96 -7.21
C GLY A 184 5.14 17.06 -8.11
N TYR A 185 3.96 16.63 -7.65
CA TYR A 185 2.69 16.68 -8.37
C TYR A 185 1.65 17.41 -7.56
N ARG A 186 0.93 18.34 -8.19
CA ARG A 186 -0.10 19.11 -7.52
C ARG A 186 -1.32 18.24 -7.22
N PRO A 187 -1.71 18.05 -5.96
CA PRO A 187 -2.92 17.32 -5.60
C PRO A 187 -4.18 18.15 -5.89
N ASP A 188 -5.30 17.45 -6.08
CA ASP A 188 -6.62 18.07 -6.17
C ASP A 188 -7.12 18.55 -4.80
N ARG A 189 -6.76 17.80 -3.74
CA ARG A 189 -7.03 18.15 -2.36
C ARG A 189 -5.82 17.82 -1.50
N GLN A 190 -5.52 18.70 -0.54
CA GLN A 190 -4.51 18.47 0.47
C GLN A 190 -5.07 18.80 1.84
N GLU A 191 -4.80 17.94 2.79
CA GLU A 191 -5.17 18.15 4.19
C GLU A 191 -4.06 17.69 5.12
N SER A 192 -4.02 18.30 6.32
CA SER A 192 -3.17 17.85 7.43
C SER A 192 -4.06 17.36 8.55
N ILE A 193 -3.81 16.16 9.03
CA ILE A 193 -4.50 15.58 10.17
C ILE A 193 -3.51 15.16 11.24
N ARG A 194 -4.00 15.06 12.49
CA ARG A 194 -3.23 14.51 13.62
C ARG A 194 -4.04 13.41 14.28
N PRO A 195 -4.00 12.19 13.72
CA PRO A 195 -4.82 11.10 14.24
C PRO A 195 -4.34 10.67 15.61
N GLU A 196 -5.30 10.35 16.49
CA GLU A 196 -5.02 9.76 17.79
C GLU A 196 -5.07 8.23 17.66
N TYR A 197 -3.93 7.57 17.93
CA TYR A 197 -3.86 6.13 18.07
C TYR A 197 -3.70 5.76 19.54
N ARG A 198 -4.58 4.91 20.06
CA ARG A 198 -4.65 4.64 21.51
C ARG A 198 -3.76 3.48 21.98
N ASP A 199 -3.48 2.50 21.13
CA ASP A 199 -2.80 1.26 21.55
C ASP A 199 -1.58 1.01 20.65
N TYR A 200 -0.53 1.76 20.94
CA TYR A 200 0.63 1.82 20.10
C TYR A 200 1.81 1.05 20.70
N GLN A 201 2.14 -0.13 20.15
CA GLN A 201 3.38 -0.82 20.46
C GLN A 201 4.38 -0.64 19.32
N TYR A 202 5.57 -0.15 19.69
CA TYR A 202 6.65 0.09 18.76
C TYR A 202 7.67 -1.04 18.76
N TYR A 203 7.96 -1.56 17.58
CA TYR A 203 9.03 -2.52 17.39
C TYR A 203 10.23 -1.85 16.69
N GLY A 204 11.26 -1.49 17.47
CA GLY A 204 12.61 -1.33 16.98
C GLY A 204 13.04 0.01 16.39
N GLY A 205 12.52 1.13 16.81
CA GLY A 205 13.03 2.44 16.41
C GLY A 205 13.28 3.39 17.58
N ASN A 206 14.03 4.44 17.37
CA ASN A 206 14.37 5.43 18.38
C ASN A 206 13.16 6.32 18.72
N GLY A 207 12.26 5.81 19.52
CA GLY A 207 11.33 6.51 20.40
C GLY A 207 10.72 7.84 19.96
N ILE A 208 10.20 7.97 18.71
CA ILE A 208 9.44 9.16 18.36
C ILE A 208 8.04 9.02 18.96
N PRO A 209 7.57 9.99 19.76
CA PRO A 209 6.21 10.00 20.27
C PRO A 209 5.23 10.06 19.09
N ARG A 210 4.24 9.19 19.07
CA ARG A 210 3.45 8.91 17.88
C ARG A 210 2.03 9.44 17.95
N ASN A 211 1.62 9.88 19.14
CA ASN A 211 0.38 10.60 19.32
C ASN A 211 0.57 12.03 18.83
N ASN A 212 -0.35 12.50 18.03
CA ASN A 212 -0.34 13.84 17.45
C ASN A 212 0.73 14.12 16.38
N VAL A 213 1.28 13.08 15.74
CA VAL A 213 2.14 13.27 14.57
C VAL A 213 1.29 13.77 13.41
N GLU A 214 1.79 14.77 12.70
CA GLU A 214 1.09 15.30 11.54
C GLU A 214 1.21 14.34 10.34
N TRP A 215 0.07 14.09 9.70
CA TRP A 215 0.00 13.43 8.40
C TRP A 215 -0.47 14.43 7.38
N GLN A 216 0.34 14.61 6.35
CA GLN A 216 -0.03 15.39 5.19
C GLN A 216 -0.58 14.43 4.14
N ILE A 217 -1.86 14.57 3.84
CA ILE A 217 -2.57 13.72 2.89
C ILE A 217 -2.79 14.51 1.61
N SER A 218 -2.31 14.00 0.50
CA SER A 218 -2.49 14.55 -0.83
C SER A 218 -3.35 13.61 -1.65
N ASP A 219 -4.54 14.05 -2.02
CA ASP A 219 -5.53 13.29 -2.77
C ASP A 219 -5.56 13.70 -4.23
N TYR A 220 -5.66 12.71 -5.11
CA TYR A 220 -5.79 12.85 -6.54
C TYR A 220 -7.04 12.12 -7.00
N PHE A 221 -7.96 12.84 -7.61
CA PHE A 221 -9.23 12.30 -8.06
C PHE A 221 -9.16 11.89 -9.53
N ARG A 222 -9.90 10.87 -9.85
CA ARG A 222 -10.14 10.43 -11.21
C ARG A 222 -11.58 10.70 -11.59
N GLU A 223 -11.82 11.15 -12.82
CA GLU A 223 -13.18 11.37 -13.33
C GLU A 223 -14.07 10.13 -13.13
N GLY A 224 -15.25 10.34 -12.57
CA GLY A 224 -16.23 9.30 -12.29
C GLY A 224 -16.14 8.69 -10.87
N TYR A 225 -15.21 9.15 -10.02
CA TYR A 225 -15.05 8.67 -8.63
C TYR A 225 -15.19 9.84 -7.65
N GLU A 226 -15.86 9.58 -6.51
CA GLU A 226 -15.98 10.53 -5.39
C GLU A 226 -14.82 10.37 -4.40
N ALA A 227 -14.30 9.14 -4.22
CA ALA A 227 -13.12 8.88 -3.41
C ALA A 227 -11.82 9.18 -4.20
N PRO A 228 -10.75 9.61 -3.53
CA PRO A 228 -9.45 9.78 -4.17
C PRO A 228 -8.97 8.45 -4.75
N PHE A 229 -8.63 8.46 -6.03
CA PHE A 229 -8.15 7.27 -6.74
C PHE A 229 -6.65 7.04 -6.51
N ALA A 230 -5.91 8.11 -6.22
CA ALA A 230 -4.55 8.03 -5.70
C ALA A 230 -4.44 8.90 -4.44
N GLN A 231 -3.68 8.43 -3.47
CA GLN A 231 -3.45 9.14 -2.22
C GLN A 231 -1.98 9.02 -1.81
N LEU A 232 -1.38 10.15 -1.48
CA LEU A 232 0.00 10.21 -1.02
C LEU A 232 0.00 10.74 0.42
N VAL A 233 0.53 9.93 1.35
CA VAL A 233 0.54 10.23 2.78
C VAL A 233 1.98 10.42 3.24
N LEU A 234 2.29 11.62 3.73
CA LEU A 234 3.57 11.96 4.34
C LEU A 234 3.40 12.07 5.84
N ILE A 235 4.16 11.28 6.60
CA ILE A 235 4.04 11.15 8.05
C ILE A 235 5.23 11.84 8.71
N GLU A 236 4.98 12.91 9.47
CA GLU A 236 6.02 13.68 10.13
C GLU A 236 6.82 12.82 11.12
N GLY A 237 8.15 12.89 11.04
CA GLY A 237 9.08 12.21 11.92
C GLY A 237 9.15 10.69 11.77
N ALA A 238 8.35 10.09 10.87
CA ALA A 238 8.45 8.66 10.62
C ALA A 238 9.73 8.33 9.87
N GLN A 239 10.41 7.28 10.32
CA GLN A 239 11.62 6.73 9.72
C GLN A 239 11.28 5.58 8.79
N HIS A 240 12.27 5.07 8.04
CA HIS A 240 12.12 3.88 7.20
C HIS A 240 11.98 2.61 8.04
N THR A 241 10.80 2.41 8.61
CA THR A 241 10.45 1.27 9.46
C THR A 241 8.94 1.00 9.37
N PRO A 242 8.50 -0.27 9.46
CA PRO A 242 7.09 -0.59 9.50
C PRO A 242 6.44 -0.04 10.79
N HIS A 243 5.18 0.34 10.69
CA HIS A 243 4.41 0.90 11.79
C HIS A 243 3.02 0.26 11.86
N ASP A 244 2.50 0.05 13.07
CA ASP A 244 1.20 -0.58 13.32
C ASP A 244 -0.01 0.21 12.79
N TYR A 245 0.14 1.48 12.47
CA TYR A 245 -0.89 2.26 11.81
C TYR A 245 -0.97 2.04 10.27
N HIS A 246 0.02 1.39 9.65
CA HIS A 246 0.01 1.16 8.21
C HIS A 246 -1.24 0.38 7.77
N ALA A 247 -1.64 -0.63 8.53
CA ALA A 247 -2.85 -1.40 8.20
C ALA A 247 -4.09 -0.52 8.15
N ARG A 248 -4.32 0.33 9.15
CA ARG A 248 -5.50 1.21 9.20
C ARG A 248 -5.52 2.21 8.06
N ILE A 249 -4.40 2.90 7.81
CA ILE A 249 -4.28 3.87 6.72
C ILE A 249 -4.56 3.21 5.37
N ALA A 250 -3.94 2.06 5.12
CA ALA A 250 -4.11 1.34 3.88
C ALA A 250 -5.56 0.84 3.72
N TRP A 251 -6.14 0.27 4.78
CA TRP A 251 -7.52 -0.22 4.77
C TRP A 251 -8.52 0.89 4.49
N ASP A 252 -8.41 2.01 5.20
CA ASP A 252 -9.29 3.17 5.03
C ASP A 252 -9.24 3.76 3.61
N PHE A 253 -8.13 3.54 2.90
CA PHE A 253 -8.01 3.93 1.50
C PHE A 253 -8.63 2.88 0.57
N PHE A 254 -8.06 1.68 0.51
CA PHE A 254 -8.39 0.75 -0.57
C PHE A 254 -9.70 -0.02 -0.36
N SER A 255 -10.21 -0.16 0.88
CA SER A 255 -11.50 -0.81 1.13
C SER A 255 -12.70 -0.11 0.48
N ARG A 256 -12.53 1.12 0.02
CA ARG A 256 -13.50 1.90 -0.76
C ARG A 256 -13.71 1.38 -2.18
N PHE A 257 -12.86 0.48 -2.65
CA PHE A 257 -12.86 0.05 -4.03
C PHE A 257 -13.14 -1.44 -4.16
N SER A 258 -13.71 -1.82 -5.30
CA SER A 258 -13.83 -3.20 -5.74
C SER A 258 -13.57 -3.28 -7.24
N ARG A 259 -12.99 -4.40 -7.69
CA ARG A 259 -12.80 -4.69 -9.11
C ARG A 259 -13.95 -5.54 -9.62
N ASN A 260 -14.57 -5.09 -10.68
CA ASN A 260 -15.62 -5.82 -11.38
C ASN A 260 -15.02 -6.89 -12.31
N THR A 261 -15.85 -7.85 -12.69
CA THR A 261 -15.44 -8.95 -13.60
C THR A 261 -15.06 -8.46 -15.01
N ASP A 262 -15.50 -7.27 -15.40
CA ASP A 262 -15.11 -6.62 -16.66
C ASP A 262 -13.80 -5.81 -16.57
N GLY A 263 -13.14 -5.85 -15.39
CA GLY A 263 -11.89 -5.14 -15.12
C GLY A 263 -12.05 -3.69 -14.67
N THR A 264 -13.25 -3.16 -14.61
CA THR A 264 -13.48 -1.80 -14.09
C THR A 264 -13.39 -1.75 -12.56
N ILE A 265 -13.15 -0.57 -12.01
CA ILE A 265 -13.20 -0.32 -10.56
C ILE A 265 -14.54 0.31 -10.22
N SER A 266 -15.16 -0.18 -9.15
CA SER A 266 -16.32 0.43 -8.52
C SER A 266 -15.96 1.00 -7.17
N GLU A 267 -16.54 2.15 -6.86
CA GLU A 267 -16.47 2.75 -5.52
C GLU A 267 -17.56 2.15 -4.65
N ARG A 268 -17.20 1.81 -3.41
CA ARG A 268 -18.09 1.25 -2.40
C ARG A 268 -18.54 2.37 -1.45
N LYS A 269 -19.81 2.37 -1.13
CA LYS A 269 -20.42 3.31 -0.15
C LYS A 269 -20.42 2.72 1.24
#